data_e0e26ff0c87b3ff09e7b70b5928d8ce0
#
_entry.id   e0e26ff0c87b3ff09e7b70b5928d8ce0
#
_cell.length_a   1.000
_cell.length_b   1.000
_cell.length_c   1.000
_cell.angle_alpha   90.00
_cell.angle_beta   90.00
_cell.angle_gamma   90.00
#
_symmetry.space_group_name_H-M   'P 1'
#
loop_
_entity.id
_entity.type
_entity.pdbx_description
1 polymer ?
#
loop_
_entity_poly.entity_id
_entity_poly.type
_entity_poly.pdbx_seq_one_letter_code
_entity_poly.pdbx_strand_id
1 'polypeptide(L)'
;LDEQKQKVRESARAALIHWAIQAGEGADYTDNVPAQCVHPVGHWYEIPNLLLNGVLHRLLEERPGLRYLLLHNIDTLGAWTDPALLGLHIDSGAAMTCEVIAREMEDRGGGLARVDGRLRLVEGLALPEERLEFELTWYNTNTMWITIEALLAVFGLARGDLADAGRCREAVRRMAARMPAYVTLKDVKKRWGKGQEDVYPVSQYERIWGD
;
A
#
# COMPACT_ATOMS: atom_id res chain seq x y z
N LEU A 1 -30.25 -3.31 -3.18
CA LEU A 1 -29.70 -2.04 -2.63
C LEU A 1 -28.18 -1.95 -2.81
N ASP A 2 -27.46 -3.07 -2.64
CA ASP A 2 -25.99 -3.08 -2.74
C ASP A 2 -25.51 -3.02 -4.20
N GLU A 3 -26.15 -3.74 -5.13
CA GLU A 3 -25.84 -3.65 -6.57
C GLU A 3 -26.06 -2.25 -7.15
N GLN A 4 -27.10 -1.54 -6.72
CA GLN A 4 -27.35 -0.17 -7.16
C GLN A 4 -26.28 0.79 -6.59
N LYS A 5 -25.89 0.62 -5.33
CA LYS A 5 -24.81 1.41 -4.72
C LYS A 5 -23.49 1.16 -5.42
N GLN A 6 -23.21 -0.08 -5.79
CA GLN A 6 -21.99 -0.46 -6.49
C GLN A 6 -21.94 0.13 -7.91
N LYS A 7 -23.04 0.05 -8.68
CA LYS A 7 -23.13 0.68 -10.00
C LYS A 7 -22.98 2.20 -9.95
N VAL A 8 -23.52 2.83 -8.93
CA VAL A 8 -23.36 4.29 -8.71
C VAL A 8 -21.90 4.63 -8.37
N ARG A 9 -21.23 3.83 -7.53
CA ARG A 9 -19.80 4.01 -7.22
C ARG A 9 -18.92 3.84 -8.44
N GLU A 10 -19.14 2.78 -9.23
CA GLU A 10 -18.37 2.52 -10.46
C GLU A 10 -18.59 3.64 -11.50
N SER A 11 -19.81 4.09 -11.66
CA SER A 11 -20.14 5.21 -12.55
C SER A 11 -19.53 6.52 -12.08
N ALA A 12 -19.59 6.82 -10.78
CA ALA A 12 -18.97 8.01 -10.20
C ALA A 12 -17.45 7.96 -10.31
N ARG A 13 -16.83 6.79 -10.06
CA ARG A 13 -15.39 6.57 -10.23
C ARG A 13 -14.97 6.83 -11.68
N ALA A 14 -15.65 6.24 -12.64
CA ALA A 14 -15.36 6.42 -14.06
C ALA A 14 -15.51 7.90 -14.48
N ALA A 15 -16.56 8.57 -14.01
CA ALA A 15 -16.78 9.99 -14.29
C ALA A 15 -15.69 10.89 -13.69
N LEU A 16 -15.27 10.63 -12.46
CA LEU A 16 -14.21 11.39 -11.79
C LEU A 16 -12.84 11.19 -12.45
N ILE A 17 -12.52 9.96 -12.83
CA ILE A 17 -11.27 9.66 -13.56
C ILE A 17 -11.28 10.38 -14.91
N HIS A 18 -12.39 10.30 -15.63
CA HIS A 18 -12.55 10.97 -16.92
C HIS A 18 -12.45 12.49 -16.79
N TRP A 19 -13.09 13.06 -15.79
CA TRP A 19 -13.02 14.48 -15.47
C TRP A 19 -11.59 14.91 -15.09
N ALA A 20 -10.91 14.18 -14.20
CA ALA A 20 -9.53 14.49 -13.79
C ALA A 20 -8.53 14.42 -14.96
N ILE A 21 -8.76 13.52 -15.92
CA ILE A 21 -7.91 13.38 -17.11
C ILE A 21 -8.17 14.52 -18.11
N GLN A 22 -9.44 14.89 -18.33
CA GLN A 22 -9.81 15.88 -19.36
C GLN A 22 -9.67 17.32 -18.91
N ALA A 23 -10.01 17.62 -17.67
CA ALA A 23 -10.15 19.00 -17.25
C ALA A 23 -8.89 19.57 -16.60
N GLY A 24 -8.06 18.75 -16.01
CA GLY A 24 -6.95 19.22 -15.16
C GLY A 24 -7.46 20.10 -14.00
N GLU A 25 -8.76 20.10 -13.77
CA GLU A 25 -9.53 21.03 -12.95
C GLU A 25 -9.62 20.60 -11.47
N GLY A 26 -8.64 20.13 -10.90
CA GLY A 26 -8.54 20.09 -9.44
C GLY A 26 -7.52 21.13 -8.98
N ALA A 27 -6.84 21.77 -9.94
CA ALA A 27 -5.73 22.67 -9.65
C ALA A 27 -6.17 24.01 -9.06
N ASP A 28 -7.38 24.46 -9.33
CA ASP A 28 -7.93 25.71 -8.86
C ASP A 28 -8.95 25.58 -7.73
N TYR A 29 -9.11 24.42 -7.14
CA TYR A 29 -9.86 24.27 -5.92
C TYR A 29 -9.10 24.94 -4.76
N THR A 30 -9.45 26.21 -4.50
CA THR A 30 -8.72 27.07 -3.56
C THR A 30 -9.12 26.88 -2.10
N ASP A 31 -10.21 26.16 -1.84
CA ASP A 31 -10.75 25.96 -0.50
C ASP A 31 -10.07 24.79 0.25
N ASN A 32 -9.10 24.12 -0.35
CA ASN A 32 -8.35 23.06 0.26
C ASN A 32 -7.41 23.61 1.34
N VAL A 33 -7.69 23.31 2.59
CA VAL A 33 -6.70 23.48 3.65
C VAL A 33 -5.66 22.37 3.48
N PRO A 34 -4.35 22.67 3.31
CA PRO A 34 -3.33 21.65 3.01
C PRO A 34 -3.34 20.46 3.97
N ALA A 35 -3.59 20.70 5.27
CA ALA A 35 -3.70 19.65 6.27
C ALA A 35 -4.90 18.69 6.05
N GLN A 36 -5.93 19.12 5.36
CA GLN A 36 -7.10 18.31 5.03
C GLN A 36 -6.93 17.52 3.74
N CYS A 37 -5.93 17.87 2.93
CA CYS A 37 -5.60 17.20 1.69
C CYS A 37 -4.57 16.08 1.87
N VAL A 38 -4.03 15.92 3.08
CA VAL A 38 -3.09 14.85 3.41
C VAL A 38 -3.86 13.54 3.54
N HIS A 39 -3.48 12.54 2.80
CA HIS A 39 -4.06 11.20 2.84
C HIS A 39 -2.97 10.12 2.74
N PRO A 40 -3.24 8.89 3.18
CA PRO A 40 -2.34 7.78 2.94
C PRO A 40 -2.10 7.58 1.43
N VAL A 41 -0.84 7.37 1.07
CA VAL A 41 -0.42 7.21 -0.34
C VAL A 41 -0.27 5.74 -0.75
N GLY A 42 -0.76 4.82 0.08
CA GLY A 42 -0.67 3.38 -0.07
C GLY A 42 0.52 2.77 0.68
N HIS A 43 0.39 1.50 1.01
CA HIS A 43 1.35 0.76 1.84
C HIS A 43 2.75 0.66 1.24
N TRP A 44 2.88 0.69 -0.10
CA TRP A 44 4.18 0.68 -0.75
C TRP A 44 5.14 1.75 -0.21
N TYR A 45 4.62 2.92 0.20
CA TYR A 45 5.46 4.03 0.68
C TYR A 45 6.07 3.83 2.07
N GLU A 46 5.69 2.80 2.80
CA GLU A 46 6.28 2.51 4.12
C GLU A 46 7.80 2.30 4.01
N ILE A 47 8.26 1.50 3.03
CA ILE A 47 9.69 1.29 2.79
C ILE A 47 10.39 2.54 2.24
N PRO A 48 9.89 3.21 1.18
CA PRO A 48 10.44 4.49 0.75
C PRO A 48 10.59 5.50 1.89
N ASN A 49 9.65 5.59 2.81
CA ASN A 49 9.74 6.48 3.96
C ASN A 49 10.89 6.10 4.89
N LEU A 50 11.13 4.82 5.16
CA LEU A 50 12.27 4.37 5.97
C LEU A 50 13.61 4.76 5.33
N LEU A 51 13.69 4.76 4.00
CA LEU A 51 14.87 5.19 3.24
C LEU A 51 15.03 6.71 3.27
N LEU A 52 13.95 7.45 2.97
CA LEU A 52 13.97 8.90 2.78
C LEU A 52 14.18 9.69 4.08
N ASN A 53 13.67 9.18 5.20
CA ASN A 53 13.78 9.83 6.51
C ASN A 53 15.03 9.38 7.31
N GLY A 54 15.84 8.48 6.73
CA GLY A 54 17.07 7.96 7.33
C GLY A 54 16.85 7.03 8.53
N VAL A 55 15.62 6.56 8.77
CA VAL A 55 15.34 5.65 9.90
C VAL A 55 16.05 4.32 9.71
N LEU A 56 15.99 3.74 8.51
CA LEU A 56 16.68 2.48 8.23
C LEU A 56 18.20 2.61 8.40
N HIS A 57 18.76 3.73 7.95
CA HIS A 57 20.21 4.01 8.13
C HIS A 57 20.59 3.99 9.62
N ARG A 58 19.89 4.78 10.45
CA ARG A 58 20.16 4.81 11.91
C ARG A 58 19.99 3.46 12.57
N LEU A 59 18.94 2.71 12.22
CA LEU A 59 18.73 1.36 12.76
C LEU A 59 19.89 0.41 12.43
N LEU A 60 20.46 0.50 11.24
CA LEU A 60 21.57 -0.35 10.82
C LEU A 60 22.91 0.09 11.40
N GLU A 61 23.08 1.39 11.72
CA GLU A 61 24.23 1.86 12.51
C GLU A 61 24.17 1.38 13.96
N GLU A 62 23.01 1.50 14.60
CA GLU A 62 22.80 1.06 16.00
C GLU A 62 22.83 -0.46 16.12
N ARG A 63 22.37 -1.17 15.08
CA ARG A 63 22.24 -2.63 15.04
C ARG A 63 22.78 -3.22 13.73
N PRO A 64 24.12 -3.28 13.56
CA PRO A 64 24.73 -3.75 12.30
C PRO A 64 24.34 -5.18 11.92
N GLY A 65 24.01 -6.02 12.91
CA GLY A 65 23.55 -7.40 12.71
C GLY A 65 22.08 -7.53 12.27
N LEU A 66 21.30 -6.44 12.19
CA LEU A 66 19.91 -6.50 11.73
C LEU A 66 19.85 -6.91 10.25
N ARG A 67 19.09 -7.97 9.96
CA ARG A 67 18.96 -8.54 8.61
C ARG A 67 17.53 -8.59 8.10
N TYR A 68 16.54 -8.62 8.99
CA TYR A 68 15.15 -8.81 8.65
C TYR A 68 14.28 -7.72 9.28
N LEU A 69 13.20 -7.38 8.59
CA LEU A 69 12.14 -6.51 9.10
C LEU A 69 10.82 -7.29 9.08
N LEU A 70 10.00 -7.08 10.09
CA LEU A 70 8.60 -7.44 10.09
C LEU A 70 7.81 -6.13 9.95
N LEU A 71 7.01 -6.05 8.91
CA LEU A 71 6.14 -4.92 8.63
C LEU A 71 4.70 -5.40 8.67
N HIS A 72 3.85 -4.69 9.40
CA HIS A 72 2.43 -5.00 9.49
C HIS A 72 1.62 -3.75 9.84
N ASN A 73 0.31 -3.80 9.64
CA ASN A 73 -0.57 -2.74 10.09
C ASN A 73 -0.57 -2.66 11.62
N ILE A 74 -0.61 -1.43 12.15
CA ILE A 74 -0.58 -1.19 13.60
C ILE A 74 -1.79 -1.79 14.33
N ASP A 75 -2.90 -1.99 13.63
CA ASP A 75 -4.15 -2.54 14.12
C ASP A 75 -4.32 -4.05 13.87
N THR A 76 -3.35 -4.71 13.26
CA THR A 76 -3.33 -6.17 13.10
C THR A 76 -2.96 -6.83 14.41
N LEU A 77 -3.95 -7.12 15.25
CA LEU A 77 -3.76 -7.63 16.61
C LEU A 77 -3.06 -9.00 16.69
N GLY A 78 -3.12 -9.80 15.62
CA GLY A 78 -2.46 -11.11 15.53
C GLY A 78 -1.02 -11.06 15.03
N ALA A 79 -0.53 -9.90 14.58
CA ALA A 79 0.83 -9.78 14.09
C ALA A 79 1.83 -9.75 15.25
N TRP A 80 2.81 -10.66 15.21
CA TRP A 80 3.89 -10.72 16.18
C TRP A 80 5.12 -11.40 15.58
N THR A 81 6.27 -11.27 16.24
CA THR A 81 7.51 -11.89 15.78
C THR A 81 7.53 -13.38 16.10
N ASP A 82 7.03 -14.21 15.20
CA ASP A 82 7.05 -15.66 15.31
C ASP A 82 8.38 -16.23 14.80
N PRO A 83 9.17 -16.92 15.65
CA PRO A 83 10.44 -17.50 15.25
C PRO A 83 10.32 -18.56 14.15
N ALA A 84 9.20 -19.28 14.09
CA ALA A 84 8.98 -20.30 13.07
C ALA A 84 8.72 -19.66 11.71
N LEU A 85 7.90 -18.60 11.65
CA LEU A 85 7.65 -17.84 10.43
C LEU A 85 8.92 -17.12 9.95
N LEU A 86 9.69 -16.55 10.86
CA LEU A 86 11.00 -16.01 10.52
C LEU A 86 11.94 -17.09 9.96
N GLY A 87 11.96 -18.27 10.56
CA GLY A 87 12.72 -19.42 10.06
C GLY A 87 12.32 -19.81 8.64
N LEU A 88 11.03 -19.91 8.36
CA LEU A 88 10.51 -20.16 7.00
C LEU A 88 10.93 -19.08 6.00
N HIS A 89 10.88 -17.81 6.40
CA HIS A 89 11.35 -16.71 5.56
C HIS A 89 12.85 -16.86 5.24
N ILE A 90 13.67 -17.16 6.24
CA ILE A 90 15.12 -17.36 6.08
C ILE A 90 15.40 -18.55 5.16
N ASP A 91 14.76 -19.68 5.39
CA ASP A 91 14.97 -20.92 4.63
C ASP A 91 14.51 -20.78 3.17
N SER A 92 13.48 -19.96 2.92
CA SER A 92 13.00 -19.69 1.57
C SER A 92 13.99 -18.89 0.72
N GLY A 93 14.89 -18.13 1.35
CA GLY A 93 15.78 -17.19 0.68
C GLY A 93 15.04 -16.03 -0.04
N ALA A 94 13.76 -15.83 0.23
CA ALA A 94 12.97 -14.81 -0.42
C ALA A 94 13.36 -13.39 0.01
N ALA A 95 13.19 -12.44 -0.90
CA ALA A 95 13.33 -11.02 -0.56
C ALA A 95 12.21 -10.55 0.38
N MET A 96 10.99 -11.06 0.16
CA MET A 96 9.81 -10.77 0.95
C MET A 96 8.91 -12.01 1.02
N THR A 97 8.34 -12.26 2.19
CA THR A 97 7.33 -13.29 2.44
C THR A 97 6.11 -12.62 3.07
N CYS A 98 4.94 -12.84 2.52
CA CYS A 98 3.68 -12.30 3.07
C CYS A 98 2.90 -13.40 3.79
N GLU A 99 2.30 -13.03 4.90
CA GLU A 99 1.39 -13.88 5.63
C GLU A 99 -0.03 -13.72 5.07
N VAL A 100 -0.69 -14.85 4.87
CA VAL A 100 -2.07 -14.90 4.40
C VAL A 100 -2.88 -15.83 5.28
N ILE A 101 -4.17 -15.55 5.38
CA ILE A 101 -5.15 -16.41 6.08
C ILE A 101 -6.24 -16.85 5.10
N ALA A 102 -7.00 -17.88 5.46
CA ALA A 102 -8.19 -18.22 4.72
C ALA A 102 -9.16 -17.04 4.77
N ARG A 103 -9.68 -16.63 3.61
CA ARG A 103 -10.61 -15.51 3.51
C ARG A 103 -11.95 -15.86 4.13
N GLU A 104 -12.49 -14.94 4.91
CA GLU A 104 -13.85 -14.96 5.40
C GLU A 104 -14.75 -14.01 4.61
N MET A 105 -16.07 -14.13 4.76
CA MET A 105 -17.04 -13.37 3.95
C MET A 105 -16.93 -11.86 4.16
N GLU A 106 -16.47 -11.42 5.33
CA GLU A 106 -16.37 -10.00 5.69
C GLU A 106 -15.00 -9.38 5.34
N ASP A 107 -14.02 -10.19 4.94
CA ASP A 107 -12.68 -9.73 4.60
C ASP A 107 -12.70 -8.89 3.32
N ARG A 108 -12.25 -7.65 3.43
CA ARG A 108 -12.12 -6.69 2.34
C ARG A 108 -10.64 -6.41 2.08
N GLY A 109 -10.19 -6.58 0.86
CA GLY A 109 -8.80 -6.34 0.48
C GLY A 109 -8.22 -7.45 -0.39
N GLY A 110 -6.94 -7.33 -0.68
CA GLY A 110 -6.22 -8.22 -1.56
C GLY A 110 -6.06 -9.66 -1.05
N GLY A 111 -5.44 -10.45 -1.89
CA GLY A 111 -5.17 -11.86 -1.60
C GLY A 111 -4.27 -12.50 -2.64
N LEU A 112 -4.22 -13.82 -2.65
CA LEU A 112 -3.41 -14.55 -3.63
C LEU A 112 -4.21 -14.90 -4.86
N ALA A 113 -3.67 -14.56 -6.03
CA ALA A 113 -4.22 -14.95 -7.31
C ALA A 113 -3.13 -15.53 -8.23
N ARG A 114 -3.54 -16.34 -9.19
CA ARG A 114 -2.64 -16.81 -10.23
C ARG A 114 -2.80 -15.94 -11.49
N VAL A 115 -1.80 -15.10 -11.73
CA VAL A 115 -1.76 -14.18 -12.87
C VAL A 115 -0.68 -14.65 -13.83
N ASP A 116 -1.03 -14.90 -15.08
CA ASP A 116 -0.11 -15.44 -16.10
C ASP A 116 0.68 -16.68 -15.64
N GLY A 117 -0.01 -17.59 -14.94
CA GLY A 117 0.57 -18.82 -14.41
C GLY A 117 1.43 -18.65 -13.15
N ARG A 118 1.66 -17.44 -12.67
CA ARG A 118 2.45 -17.13 -11.47
C ARG A 118 1.55 -16.76 -10.31
N LEU A 119 1.89 -17.27 -9.12
CA LEU A 119 1.22 -16.84 -7.90
C LEU A 119 1.68 -15.42 -7.56
N ARG A 120 0.71 -14.53 -7.36
CA ARG A 120 0.95 -13.13 -7.00
C ARG A 120 0.07 -12.72 -5.83
N LEU A 121 0.57 -11.81 -5.03
CA LEU A 121 -0.24 -11.01 -4.14
C LEU A 121 -0.93 -9.94 -5.00
N VAL A 122 -2.26 -9.92 -4.98
CA VAL A 122 -3.07 -8.97 -5.75
C VAL A 122 -3.92 -8.18 -4.78
N GLU A 123 -3.79 -6.88 -4.81
CA GLU A 123 -4.62 -5.99 -4.01
C GLU A 123 -5.97 -5.73 -4.66
N GLY A 124 -6.99 -5.44 -3.86
CA GLY A 124 -8.34 -5.20 -4.35
C GLY A 124 -8.41 -4.12 -5.44
N LEU A 125 -7.60 -3.06 -5.33
CA LEU A 125 -7.53 -1.98 -6.32
C LEU A 125 -6.92 -2.40 -7.66
N ALA A 126 -6.14 -3.48 -7.70
CA ALA A 126 -5.53 -4.02 -8.92
C ALA A 126 -6.43 -5.02 -9.64
N LEU A 127 -7.53 -5.46 -9.03
CA LEU A 127 -8.46 -6.38 -9.66
C LEU A 127 -9.27 -5.67 -10.77
N PRO A 128 -9.49 -6.33 -11.91
CA PRO A 128 -10.29 -5.78 -13.00
C PRO A 128 -11.73 -5.43 -12.59
N GLU A 129 -12.29 -6.20 -11.68
CA GLU A 129 -13.62 -6.02 -11.13
C GLU A 129 -13.58 -6.26 -9.62
N GLU A 130 -14.20 -5.37 -8.85
CA GLU A 130 -14.22 -5.42 -7.38
C GLU A 130 -14.80 -6.74 -6.84
N ARG A 131 -15.79 -7.34 -7.52
CA ARG A 131 -16.39 -8.62 -7.13
C ARG A 131 -15.39 -9.79 -7.10
N LEU A 132 -14.32 -9.74 -7.89
CA LEU A 132 -13.28 -10.78 -7.93
C LEU A 132 -12.51 -10.88 -6.62
N GLU A 133 -12.56 -9.87 -5.78
CA GLU A 133 -12.02 -9.91 -4.43
C GLU A 133 -12.59 -11.07 -3.62
N PHE A 134 -13.89 -11.34 -3.77
CA PHE A 134 -14.58 -12.42 -3.06
C PHE A 134 -14.29 -13.82 -3.60
N GLU A 135 -13.69 -13.93 -4.79
CA GLU A 135 -13.27 -15.20 -5.38
C GLU A 135 -11.88 -15.62 -4.88
N LEU A 136 -11.14 -14.71 -4.24
CA LEU A 136 -9.82 -15.00 -3.68
C LEU A 136 -9.96 -15.84 -2.41
N THR A 137 -9.37 -17.03 -2.40
CA THR A 137 -9.42 -17.96 -1.25
C THR A 137 -8.58 -17.49 -0.06
N TRP A 138 -7.50 -16.77 -0.35
CA TRP A 138 -6.55 -16.31 0.65
C TRP A 138 -6.60 -14.80 0.76
N TYR A 139 -6.66 -14.33 2.01
CA TYR A 139 -6.67 -12.91 2.35
C TYR A 139 -5.28 -12.42 2.75
N ASN A 140 -4.87 -11.27 2.23
CA ASN A 140 -3.62 -10.63 2.60
C ASN A 140 -3.76 -9.94 3.95
N THR A 141 -3.01 -10.40 4.95
CA THR A 141 -3.00 -9.79 6.30
C THR A 141 -2.20 -8.49 6.36
N ASN A 142 -1.51 -8.15 5.27
CA ASN A 142 -0.52 -7.08 5.21
C ASN A 142 0.62 -7.23 6.24
N THR A 143 0.95 -8.47 6.58
CA THR A 143 2.10 -8.83 7.43
C THR A 143 3.22 -9.37 6.54
N MET A 144 4.35 -8.66 6.49
CA MET A 144 5.44 -8.91 5.54
C MET A 144 6.76 -9.12 6.26
N TRP A 145 7.40 -10.26 6.01
CA TRP A 145 8.78 -10.51 6.40
C TRP A 145 9.69 -10.08 5.26
N ILE A 146 10.69 -9.27 5.54
CA ILE A 146 11.52 -8.62 4.51
C ILE A 146 13.00 -8.84 4.83
N THR A 147 13.75 -9.34 3.86
CA THR A 147 15.20 -9.39 3.90
C THR A 147 15.79 -8.04 3.49
N ILE A 148 16.46 -7.34 4.40
CA ILE A 148 16.93 -5.96 4.19
C ILE A 148 17.86 -5.86 2.97
N GLU A 149 18.82 -6.77 2.81
CA GLU A 149 19.77 -6.74 1.69
C GLU A 149 19.06 -6.90 0.34
N ALA A 150 18.11 -7.82 0.28
CA ALA A 150 17.33 -8.05 -0.93
C ALA A 150 16.42 -6.84 -1.25
N LEU A 151 15.82 -6.25 -0.22
CA LEU A 151 15.04 -5.01 -0.37
C LEU A 151 15.90 -3.87 -0.92
N LEU A 152 17.07 -3.64 -0.34
CA LEU A 152 17.98 -2.59 -0.82
C LEU A 152 18.40 -2.84 -2.27
N ALA A 153 18.68 -4.10 -2.64
CA ALA A 153 19.02 -4.47 -4.01
C ALA A 153 17.89 -4.16 -5.00
N VAL A 154 16.62 -4.33 -4.62
CA VAL A 154 15.45 -3.94 -5.44
C VAL A 154 15.47 -2.43 -5.75
N PHE A 155 15.89 -1.60 -4.80
CA PHE A 155 16.07 -0.16 -5.01
C PHE A 155 17.40 0.20 -5.70
N GLY A 156 18.28 -0.77 -5.96
CA GLY A 156 19.62 -0.54 -6.46
C GLY A 156 20.54 0.14 -5.45
N LEU A 157 20.33 -0.16 -4.18
CA LEU A 157 21.08 0.36 -3.03
C LEU A 157 21.82 -0.79 -2.29
N ALA A 158 22.87 -0.43 -1.58
CA ALA A 158 23.50 -1.24 -0.56
C ALA A 158 23.48 -0.48 0.78
N ARG A 159 23.81 -1.14 1.89
CA ARG A 159 23.85 -0.50 3.23
C ARG A 159 24.67 0.79 3.26
N GLY A 160 25.85 0.77 2.62
CA GLY A 160 26.73 1.94 2.57
C GLY A 160 26.14 3.15 1.85
N ASP A 161 25.14 2.94 0.99
CA ASP A 161 24.48 4.02 0.25
C ASP A 161 23.44 4.78 1.10
N LEU A 162 23.01 4.20 2.22
CA LEU A 162 21.96 4.78 3.06
C LEU A 162 22.37 6.08 3.76
N ALA A 163 23.68 6.33 3.90
CA ALA A 163 24.19 7.59 4.40
C ALA A 163 23.98 8.76 3.43
N ASP A 164 23.81 8.46 2.13
CA ASP A 164 23.59 9.45 1.07
C ASP A 164 22.10 9.63 0.80
N ALA A 165 21.51 10.66 1.39
CA ALA A 165 20.10 11.00 1.21
C ALA A 165 19.76 11.32 -0.27
N GLY A 166 20.71 11.78 -1.07
CA GLY A 166 20.55 12.04 -2.51
C GLY A 166 20.36 10.74 -3.28
N ARG A 167 21.21 9.74 -3.02
CA ARG A 167 21.11 8.41 -3.62
C ARG A 167 19.81 7.72 -3.23
N CYS A 168 19.44 7.76 -1.95
CA CYS A 168 18.17 7.21 -1.47
C CYS A 168 16.97 7.83 -2.20
N ARG A 169 16.95 9.15 -2.31
CA ARG A 169 15.88 9.88 -3.00
C ARG A 169 15.79 9.51 -4.48
N GLU A 170 16.92 9.41 -5.16
CA GLU A 170 16.94 9.03 -6.57
C GLU A 170 16.49 7.59 -6.79
N ALA A 171 16.92 6.66 -5.93
CA ALA A 171 16.51 5.28 -5.98
C ALA A 171 14.98 5.13 -5.78
N VAL A 172 14.42 5.83 -4.80
CA VAL A 172 12.97 5.86 -4.56
C VAL A 172 12.22 6.46 -5.75
N ARG A 173 12.70 7.55 -6.33
CA ARG A 173 12.07 8.16 -7.51
C ARG A 173 12.04 7.22 -8.72
N ARG A 174 13.15 6.53 -9.00
CA ARG A 174 13.22 5.56 -10.10
C ARG A 174 12.25 4.40 -9.90
N MET A 175 12.16 3.88 -8.67
CA MET A 175 11.21 2.81 -8.36
C MET A 175 9.77 3.32 -8.48
N ALA A 176 9.44 4.45 -7.87
CA ALA A 176 8.10 5.03 -7.91
C ALA A 176 7.62 5.32 -9.35
N ALA A 177 8.52 5.69 -10.25
CA ALA A 177 8.18 5.92 -11.65
C ALA A 177 7.77 4.64 -12.42
N ARG A 178 8.12 3.47 -11.90
CA ARG A 178 7.77 2.16 -12.47
C ARG A 178 6.53 1.55 -11.86
N MET A 179 6.14 2.01 -10.68
CA MET A 179 4.98 1.50 -9.96
C MET A 179 3.69 2.09 -10.51
N PRO A 180 2.65 1.28 -10.76
CA PRO A 180 1.34 1.80 -11.08
C PRO A 180 0.78 2.64 -9.92
N ALA A 181 -0.13 3.54 -10.25
CA ALA A 181 -0.89 4.30 -9.27
C ALA A 181 -2.37 3.95 -9.44
N TYR A 182 -3.01 3.63 -8.34
CA TYR A 182 -4.43 3.32 -8.31
C TYR A 182 -5.20 4.51 -7.75
N VAL A 183 -6.35 4.77 -8.35
CA VAL A 183 -7.27 5.80 -7.87
C VAL A 183 -8.39 5.11 -7.11
N THR A 184 -8.56 5.46 -5.85
CA THR A 184 -9.69 5.01 -5.04
C THR A 184 -10.56 6.18 -4.65
N LEU A 185 -11.87 5.94 -4.50
CA LEU A 185 -12.84 6.89 -3.98
C LEU A 185 -13.13 6.53 -2.53
N LYS A 186 -13.02 7.52 -1.66
CA LYS A 186 -13.38 7.39 -0.24
C LYS A 186 -14.34 8.49 0.16
N ASP A 187 -15.24 8.16 1.05
CA ASP A 187 -16.14 9.14 1.65
C ASP A 187 -15.47 9.73 2.88
N VAL A 188 -15.21 11.03 2.83
CA VAL A 188 -14.75 11.79 3.99
C VAL A 188 -15.95 12.42 4.67
N LYS A 189 -16.11 12.10 5.94
CA LYS A 189 -17.19 12.59 6.78
C LYS A 189 -16.74 13.81 7.57
N LYS A 190 -17.42 14.93 7.40
CA LYS A 190 -17.21 16.14 8.18
C LYS A 190 -18.36 16.32 9.16
N ARG A 191 -18.05 16.33 10.45
CA ARG A 191 -19.00 16.56 11.52
C ARG A 191 -19.04 18.04 11.90
N TRP A 192 -20.20 18.63 11.82
CA TRP A 192 -20.43 20.05 12.10
C TRP A 192 -20.96 20.35 13.50
N GLY A 193 -20.96 19.43 14.43
CA GLY A 193 -21.67 19.53 15.72
C GLY A 193 -23.19 19.32 15.54
N LYS A 194 -23.92 19.17 16.66
CA LYS A 194 -25.38 18.92 16.67
C LYS A 194 -25.86 17.74 15.79
N GLY A 195 -25.02 16.75 15.54
CA GLY A 195 -25.40 15.55 14.79
C GLY A 195 -25.52 15.73 13.28
N GLN A 196 -25.11 16.85 12.74
CA GLN A 196 -25.01 17.02 11.29
C GLN A 196 -23.69 16.46 10.78
N GLU A 197 -23.76 15.61 9.77
CA GLU A 197 -22.63 14.98 9.12
C GLU A 197 -22.79 15.14 7.59
N ASP A 198 -21.83 15.83 6.98
CA ASP A 198 -21.74 15.90 5.53
C ASP A 198 -20.72 14.86 5.04
N VAL A 199 -21.05 14.20 3.95
CA VAL A 199 -20.21 13.19 3.30
C VAL A 199 -19.70 13.73 1.98
N TYR A 200 -18.38 13.83 1.85
CA TYR A 200 -17.73 14.29 0.63
C TYR A 200 -16.96 13.13 -0.02
N PRO A 201 -17.26 12.76 -1.25
CA PRO A 201 -16.42 11.82 -1.99
C PRO A 201 -15.07 12.50 -2.33
N VAL A 202 -13.98 11.81 -2.01
CA VAL A 202 -12.63 12.26 -2.35
C VAL A 202 -11.90 11.17 -3.11
N SER A 203 -11.07 11.56 -4.05
CA SER A 203 -10.15 10.64 -4.73
C SER A 203 -8.83 10.56 -3.99
N GLN A 204 -8.28 9.37 -3.84
CA GLN A 204 -6.96 9.13 -3.31
C GLN A 204 -6.13 8.35 -4.34
N TYR A 205 -4.83 8.61 -4.37
CA TYR A 205 -3.88 7.91 -5.22
C TYR A 205 -3.01 7.01 -4.36
N GLU A 206 -3.05 5.71 -4.62
CA GLU A 206 -2.34 4.73 -3.81
C GLU A 206 -1.38 3.90 -4.68
N ARG A 207 -0.25 3.49 -4.09
CA ARG A 207 0.63 2.44 -4.59
C ARG A 207 0.65 1.29 -3.60
N ILE A 208 0.72 0.09 -4.12
CA ILE A 208 0.49 -1.13 -3.35
C ILE A 208 1.64 -2.14 -3.49
N TRP A 209 1.72 -3.08 -2.55
CA TRP A 209 2.82 -4.05 -2.46
C TRP A 209 2.82 -5.10 -3.58
N GLY A 210 1.67 -5.44 -4.12
CA GLY A 210 1.51 -6.51 -5.12
C GLY A 210 2.17 -6.26 -6.47
N ASP A 211 2.58 -5.02 -6.70
CA ASP A 211 3.19 -4.56 -7.95
C ASP A 211 4.71 -4.66 -7.90
#